data_65a34fef6c16ab8942b35fc6ab62f00a
#
_entry.id   65a34fef6c16ab8942b35fc6ab62f00a
#
_cell.length_a   1.000
_cell.length_b   1.000
_cell.length_c   1.000
_cell.angle_alpha   90.00
_cell.angle_beta   90.00
_cell.angle_gamma   90.00
#
_symmetry.space_group_name_H-M   'P 1'
#
loop_
_entity.id
_entity.type
_entity.pdbx_description
1 polymer ?
#
loop_
_entity_poly.entity_id
_entity_poly.type
_entity_poly.pdbx_seq_one_letter_code
_entity_poly.pdbx_strand_id
1 'polypeptide(L)'
;MPNNANKPLSLGQRWEAYRPTKGVWFWSSAGCIVATIVVGFAWGGWVMGGTAARMASDAAAGARAQLAAMVCVAGFNLGPDAAAQLAVLKKASSYQRGDMLAKGGWLTMPGSTEPVAGAADICVQKLMSASLKTATNGYNTAATRGQQK
;
A
#
# COMPACT_ATOMS: atom_id res chain seq x y z
N MET A 1 72.61 13.58 32.29
CA MET A 1 71.75 13.37 31.09
C MET A 1 70.56 12.55 31.54
N PRO A 2 69.32 13.11 31.64
CA PRO A 2 68.20 12.37 32.14
C PRO A 2 67.60 11.47 31.04
N ASN A 3 67.44 10.20 31.41
CA ASN A 3 66.88 9.14 30.58
C ASN A 3 65.37 9.38 30.34
N ASN A 4 64.99 9.77 29.14
CA ASN A 4 63.64 9.94 28.71
C ASN A 4 62.96 8.61 28.22
N ALA A 5 63.42 7.47 28.68
CA ALA A 5 63.02 6.17 28.17
C ALA A 5 61.61 5.65 28.59
N ASN A 6 60.88 6.37 29.46
CA ASN A 6 59.61 5.87 30.04
C ASN A 6 58.44 6.85 29.90
N LYS A 7 58.41 7.68 28.84
CA LYS A 7 57.23 8.51 28.61
C LYS A 7 56.18 7.66 27.86
N PRO A 8 55.00 7.43 28.42
CA PRO A 8 53.95 6.70 27.71
C PRO A 8 53.60 7.42 26.42
N LEU A 9 53.66 6.74 25.31
CA LEU A 9 53.26 7.27 24.01
C LEU A 9 51.83 7.82 24.07
N SER A 10 51.63 9.04 23.59
CA SER A 10 50.32 9.61 23.50
C SER A 10 49.43 8.76 22.55
N LEU A 11 48.13 8.77 22.75
CA LEU A 11 47.18 8.01 21.91
C LEU A 11 47.39 8.28 20.40
N GLY A 12 47.67 9.53 20.01
CA GLY A 12 47.97 9.90 18.63
C GLY A 12 49.22 9.20 18.08
N GLN A 13 50.34 9.12 18.88
CA GLN A 13 51.53 8.46 18.49
C GLN A 13 51.37 6.92 18.35
N ARG A 14 50.48 6.33 19.16
CA ARG A 14 50.10 4.93 19.03
C ARG A 14 49.34 4.67 17.75
N TRP A 15 48.47 5.58 17.31
CA TRP A 15 47.74 5.47 16.06
C TRP A 15 48.66 5.59 14.84
N GLU A 16 49.62 6.49 14.85
CA GLU A 16 50.60 6.66 13.77
C GLU A 16 51.56 5.47 13.66
N ALA A 17 51.89 4.85 14.79
CA ALA A 17 52.74 3.64 14.83
C ALA A 17 52.00 2.35 14.42
N TYR A 18 50.65 2.38 14.37
CA TYR A 18 49.87 1.22 14.00
C TYR A 18 49.87 1.01 12.48
N ARG A 19 50.76 0.13 12.03
CA ARG A 19 50.77 -0.35 10.65
C ARG A 19 50.01 -1.67 10.58
N PRO A 20 48.71 -1.69 10.12
CA PRO A 20 47.99 -2.94 10.01
C PRO A 20 48.65 -3.84 8.98
N THR A 21 48.84 -5.10 9.34
CA THR A 21 49.29 -6.12 8.39
C THR A 21 48.26 -6.31 7.28
N LYS A 22 48.70 -6.67 6.08
CA LYS A 22 47.79 -6.90 4.92
C LYS A 22 46.63 -7.83 5.28
N GLY A 23 46.86 -8.81 6.17
CA GLY A 23 45.81 -9.71 6.66
C GLY A 23 44.74 -9.01 7.51
N VAL A 24 45.16 -8.14 8.46
CA VAL A 24 44.22 -7.38 9.30
C VAL A 24 43.36 -6.45 8.43
N TRP A 25 43.94 -5.78 7.43
CA TRP A 25 43.23 -4.92 6.52
C TRP A 25 42.16 -5.70 5.71
N PHE A 26 42.54 -6.88 5.17
CA PHE A 26 41.62 -7.73 4.41
C PHE A 26 40.46 -8.24 5.27
N TRP A 27 40.73 -8.77 6.46
CA TRP A 27 39.70 -9.29 7.35
C TRP A 27 38.79 -8.18 7.89
N SER A 28 39.33 -7.00 8.14
CA SER A 28 38.51 -5.83 8.53
C SER A 28 37.58 -5.41 7.42
N SER A 29 38.01 -5.33 6.18
CA SER A 29 37.17 -5.05 5.02
C SER A 29 36.08 -6.10 4.83
N ALA A 30 36.43 -7.38 4.91
CA ALA A 30 35.46 -8.48 4.82
C ALA A 30 34.41 -8.40 5.93
N GLY A 31 34.84 -8.11 7.16
CA GLY A 31 33.92 -7.91 8.29
C GLY A 31 32.96 -6.74 8.10
N CYS A 32 33.46 -5.62 7.58
CA CYS A 32 32.60 -4.46 7.27
C CYS A 32 31.57 -4.78 6.19
N ILE A 33 31.95 -5.51 5.14
CA ILE A 33 31.01 -5.92 4.07
C ILE A 33 29.90 -6.79 4.65
N VAL A 34 30.26 -7.81 5.43
CA VAL A 34 29.27 -8.70 6.07
C VAL A 34 28.36 -7.92 7.02
N ALA A 35 28.92 -7.04 7.85
CA ALA A 35 28.14 -6.20 8.76
C ALA A 35 27.16 -5.29 7.99
N THR A 36 27.61 -4.67 6.89
CA THR A 36 26.75 -3.83 6.04
C THR A 36 25.59 -4.63 5.43
N ILE A 37 25.87 -5.85 4.97
CA ILE A 37 24.84 -6.74 4.43
C ILE A 37 23.82 -7.07 5.54
N VAL A 38 24.27 -7.53 6.70
CA VAL A 38 23.40 -7.90 7.82
C VAL A 38 22.55 -6.72 8.26
N VAL A 39 23.14 -5.54 8.46
CA VAL A 39 22.41 -4.33 8.86
C VAL A 39 21.43 -3.90 7.75
N GLY A 40 21.85 -3.95 6.49
CA GLY A 40 21.00 -3.62 5.35
C GLY A 40 19.76 -4.53 5.25
N PHE A 41 19.93 -5.83 5.49
CA PHE A 41 18.81 -6.78 5.47
C PHE A 41 17.95 -6.72 6.75
N ALA A 42 18.55 -6.49 7.92
CA ALA A 42 17.83 -6.48 9.19
C ALA A 42 17.05 -5.16 9.42
N TRP A 43 17.65 -4.03 9.06
CA TRP A 43 17.07 -2.69 9.31
C TRP A 43 16.84 -1.84 8.06
N GLY A 44 17.56 -2.10 6.99
CA GLY A 44 17.51 -1.29 5.76
C GLY A 44 16.30 -1.56 4.87
N GLY A 45 15.46 -2.54 5.19
CA GLY A 45 14.29 -2.90 4.37
C GLY A 45 14.65 -3.36 2.95
N TRP A 46 15.85 -3.91 2.77
CA TRP A 46 16.27 -4.45 1.48
C TRP A 46 15.39 -5.64 1.10
N VAL A 47 14.49 -5.41 0.18
CA VAL A 47 13.55 -6.42 -0.31
C VAL A 47 14.25 -7.28 -1.35
N MET A 48 14.22 -8.59 -1.15
CA MET A 48 14.70 -9.52 -2.20
C MET A 48 13.85 -9.34 -3.47
N GLY A 49 14.46 -9.46 -4.65
CA GLY A 49 13.81 -9.22 -5.94
C GLY A 49 12.44 -9.92 -6.11
N GLY A 50 12.27 -11.11 -5.55
CA GLY A 50 10.98 -11.81 -5.55
C GLY A 50 9.88 -11.11 -4.74
N THR A 51 10.21 -10.48 -3.62
CA THR A 51 9.25 -9.70 -2.81
C THR A 51 8.91 -8.38 -3.49
N ALA A 52 9.90 -7.70 -4.08
CA ALA A 52 9.66 -6.49 -4.86
C ALA A 52 8.75 -6.75 -6.07
N ALA A 53 8.98 -7.85 -6.79
CA ALA A 53 8.13 -8.26 -7.91
C ALA A 53 6.68 -8.55 -7.45
N ARG A 54 6.50 -9.22 -6.32
CA ARG A 54 5.16 -9.45 -5.74
C ARG A 54 4.48 -8.15 -5.36
N MET A 55 5.16 -7.26 -4.64
CA MET A 55 4.60 -5.95 -4.28
C MET A 55 4.18 -5.15 -5.51
N ALA A 56 4.98 -5.18 -6.59
CA ALA A 56 4.64 -4.52 -7.84
C ALA A 56 3.41 -5.15 -8.52
N SER A 57 3.32 -6.49 -8.54
CA SER A 57 2.16 -7.20 -9.11
C SER A 57 0.89 -6.94 -8.30
N ASP A 58 0.98 -6.95 -6.97
CA ASP A 58 -0.16 -6.69 -6.09
C ASP A 58 -0.64 -5.23 -6.20
N ALA A 59 0.28 -4.28 -6.29
CA ALA A 59 -0.04 -2.88 -6.55
C ALA A 59 -0.73 -2.69 -7.92
N ALA A 60 -0.24 -3.37 -8.96
CA ALA A 60 -0.85 -3.33 -10.28
C ALA A 60 -2.26 -3.98 -10.30
N ALA A 61 -2.43 -5.11 -9.62
CA ALA A 61 -3.72 -5.77 -9.47
C ALA A 61 -4.71 -4.88 -8.70
N GLY A 62 -4.28 -4.27 -7.60
CA GLY A 62 -5.08 -3.33 -6.81
C GLY A 62 -5.51 -2.10 -7.62
N ALA A 63 -4.60 -1.52 -8.42
CA ALA A 63 -4.92 -0.39 -9.29
C ALA A 63 -5.96 -0.75 -10.35
N ARG A 64 -5.85 -1.94 -10.96
CA ARG A 64 -6.84 -2.46 -11.91
C ARG A 64 -8.20 -2.66 -11.27
N ALA A 65 -8.24 -3.23 -10.06
CA ALA A 65 -9.48 -3.43 -9.31
C ALA A 65 -10.16 -2.10 -8.97
N GLN A 66 -9.39 -1.08 -8.56
CA GLN A 66 -9.91 0.26 -8.30
C GLN A 66 -10.48 0.93 -9.56
N LEU A 67 -9.78 0.83 -10.69
CA LEU A 67 -10.27 1.36 -11.96
C LEU A 67 -11.57 0.67 -12.39
N ALA A 68 -11.62 -0.66 -12.35
CA ALA A 68 -12.81 -1.42 -12.67
C ALA A 68 -13.98 -1.07 -11.73
N ALA A 69 -13.71 -0.84 -10.45
CA ALA A 69 -14.72 -0.40 -9.50
C ALA A 69 -15.27 1.02 -9.81
N MET A 70 -14.42 1.94 -10.30
CA MET A 70 -14.91 3.26 -10.75
C MET A 70 -15.82 3.14 -11.97
N VAL A 71 -15.44 2.30 -12.94
CA VAL A 71 -16.28 2.01 -14.12
C VAL A 71 -17.61 1.37 -13.69
N CYS A 72 -17.55 0.42 -12.74
CA CYS A 72 -18.74 -0.20 -12.17
C CYS A 72 -19.69 0.84 -11.54
N VAL A 73 -19.18 1.74 -10.70
CA VAL A 73 -19.99 2.79 -10.05
C VAL A 73 -20.59 3.73 -11.09
N ALA A 74 -19.83 4.14 -12.09
CA ALA A 74 -20.30 5.01 -13.16
C ALA A 74 -21.38 4.31 -13.98
N GLY A 75 -21.14 3.07 -14.44
CA GLY A 75 -22.11 2.28 -15.20
C GLY A 75 -23.40 2.00 -14.41
N PHE A 76 -23.27 1.66 -13.13
CA PHE A 76 -24.41 1.44 -12.26
C PHE A 76 -25.31 2.68 -12.14
N ASN A 77 -24.70 3.87 -11.93
CA ASN A 77 -25.42 5.12 -11.77
C ASN A 77 -26.07 5.62 -13.10
N LEU A 78 -25.52 5.24 -14.24
CA LEU A 78 -26.07 5.55 -15.56
C LEU A 78 -27.12 4.53 -16.02
N GLY A 79 -27.23 3.40 -15.33
CA GLY A 79 -28.19 2.34 -15.66
C GLY A 79 -29.64 2.77 -15.40
N PRO A 80 -30.60 2.20 -16.17
CA PRO A 80 -32.01 2.38 -15.89
C PRO A 80 -32.31 1.80 -14.51
N ASP A 81 -33.15 2.49 -13.74
CA ASP A 81 -33.58 2.08 -12.39
C ASP A 81 -32.46 1.95 -11.34
N ALA A 82 -31.37 2.72 -11.47
CA ALA A 82 -30.25 2.70 -10.53
C ALA A 82 -30.69 2.82 -9.05
N ALA A 83 -31.69 3.65 -8.77
CA ALA A 83 -32.21 3.81 -7.41
C ALA A 83 -32.94 2.54 -6.90
N ALA A 84 -33.72 1.88 -7.74
CA ALA A 84 -34.40 0.64 -7.39
C ALA A 84 -33.40 -0.50 -7.20
N GLN A 85 -32.41 -0.62 -8.09
CA GLN A 85 -31.35 -1.61 -8.00
C GLN A 85 -30.49 -1.39 -6.76
N LEU A 86 -30.17 -0.14 -6.39
CA LEU A 86 -29.46 0.19 -5.15
C LEU A 86 -30.27 -0.21 -3.90
N ALA A 87 -31.60 -0.05 -3.92
CA ALA A 87 -32.45 -0.48 -2.82
C ALA A 87 -32.42 -2.02 -2.65
N VAL A 88 -32.43 -2.77 -3.75
CA VAL A 88 -32.31 -4.23 -3.74
C VAL A 88 -30.90 -4.62 -3.24
N LEU A 89 -29.86 -3.96 -3.73
CA LEU A 89 -28.46 -4.22 -3.31
C LEU A 89 -28.27 -3.96 -1.81
N LYS A 90 -28.92 -2.95 -1.24
CA LYS A 90 -28.88 -2.68 0.20
C LYS A 90 -29.50 -3.78 1.05
N LYS A 91 -30.56 -4.42 0.56
CA LYS A 91 -31.27 -5.51 1.26
C LYS A 91 -30.52 -6.84 1.14
N ALA A 92 -29.68 -7.00 0.12
CA ALA A 92 -28.90 -8.21 -0.10
C ALA A 92 -27.81 -8.40 0.94
N SER A 93 -27.42 -9.64 1.22
CA SER A 93 -26.29 -9.97 2.08
C SER A 93 -24.97 -9.53 1.43
N SER A 94 -23.92 -9.34 2.24
CA SER A 94 -22.60 -8.90 1.74
C SER A 94 -22.06 -9.81 0.63
N TYR A 95 -22.24 -11.12 0.75
CA TYR A 95 -21.81 -12.09 -0.26
C TYR A 95 -22.59 -11.96 -1.58
N GLN A 96 -23.89 -11.73 -1.49
CA GLN A 96 -24.76 -11.63 -2.67
C GLN A 96 -24.54 -10.33 -3.46
N ARG A 97 -24.12 -9.25 -2.82
CA ARG A 97 -23.91 -7.95 -3.47
C ARG A 97 -22.89 -8.00 -4.59
N GLY A 98 -21.74 -8.66 -4.33
CA GLY A 98 -20.70 -8.83 -5.35
C GLY A 98 -21.19 -9.63 -6.56
N ASP A 99 -21.90 -10.74 -6.30
CA ASP A 99 -22.46 -11.58 -7.33
C ASP A 99 -23.51 -10.86 -8.18
N MET A 100 -24.37 -10.05 -7.54
CA MET A 100 -25.36 -9.26 -8.25
C MET A 100 -24.71 -8.27 -9.21
N LEU A 101 -23.62 -7.60 -8.79
CA LEU A 101 -22.89 -6.68 -9.66
C LEU A 101 -22.16 -7.43 -10.78
N ALA A 102 -21.59 -8.61 -10.50
CA ALA A 102 -20.96 -9.44 -11.51
C ALA A 102 -21.95 -9.91 -12.58
N LYS A 103 -23.11 -10.38 -12.18
CA LYS A 103 -24.20 -10.81 -13.08
C LYS A 103 -24.77 -9.65 -13.89
N GLY A 104 -24.76 -8.43 -13.35
CA GLY A 104 -25.18 -7.22 -14.06
C GLY A 104 -24.21 -6.73 -15.13
N GLY A 105 -23.03 -7.34 -15.24
CA GLY A 105 -22.03 -7.00 -16.25
C GLY A 105 -21.23 -5.71 -15.98
N TRP A 106 -21.45 -5.06 -14.83
CA TRP A 106 -20.76 -3.78 -14.51
C TRP A 106 -19.30 -3.93 -14.11
N LEU A 107 -18.81 -5.17 -13.86
CA LEU A 107 -17.44 -5.45 -13.42
C LEU A 107 -16.51 -5.86 -14.56
N THR A 108 -17.04 -6.02 -15.79
CA THR A 108 -16.25 -6.34 -16.97
C THR A 108 -15.75 -5.06 -17.63
N MET A 109 -14.44 -4.98 -17.85
CA MET A 109 -13.84 -3.87 -18.59
C MET A 109 -14.07 -4.04 -20.09
N PRO A 110 -14.16 -2.96 -20.86
CA PRO A 110 -14.19 -3.04 -22.32
C PRO A 110 -13.01 -3.86 -22.85
N GLY A 111 -13.31 -4.92 -23.61
CA GLY A 111 -12.29 -5.83 -24.14
C GLY A 111 -11.90 -7.00 -23.22
N SER A 112 -12.51 -7.13 -22.03
CA SER A 112 -12.35 -8.28 -21.14
C SER A 112 -13.65 -9.08 -21.07
N THR A 113 -13.53 -10.40 -21.01
CA THR A 113 -14.67 -11.31 -20.82
C THR A 113 -14.88 -11.66 -19.35
N GLU A 114 -13.88 -11.41 -18.50
CA GLU A 114 -13.93 -11.76 -17.09
C GLU A 114 -13.97 -10.52 -16.18
N PRO A 115 -14.70 -10.58 -15.06
CA PRO A 115 -14.70 -9.52 -14.06
C PRO A 115 -13.32 -9.42 -13.40
N VAL A 116 -12.90 -8.18 -13.14
CA VAL A 116 -11.62 -7.93 -12.46
C VAL A 116 -11.71 -8.35 -11.01
N ALA A 117 -10.80 -9.22 -10.57
CA ALA A 117 -10.75 -9.71 -9.20
C ALA A 117 -10.66 -8.54 -8.19
N GLY A 118 -11.47 -8.58 -7.12
CA GLY A 118 -11.52 -7.56 -6.08
C GLY A 118 -12.29 -6.28 -6.45
N ALA A 119 -12.68 -6.08 -7.72
CA ALA A 119 -13.42 -4.90 -8.14
C ALA A 119 -14.85 -4.86 -7.57
N ALA A 120 -15.47 -6.02 -7.39
CA ALA A 120 -16.83 -6.15 -6.84
C ALA A 120 -16.96 -5.53 -5.46
N ASP A 121 -16.06 -5.88 -4.55
CA ASP A 121 -16.09 -5.40 -3.17
C ASP A 121 -15.89 -3.89 -3.09
N ILE A 122 -14.92 -3.38 -3.86
CA ILE A 122 -14.65 -1.93 -3.93
C ILE A 122 -15.86 -1.18 -4.53
N CYS A 123 -16.50 -1.73 -5.58
CA CYS A 123 -17.68 -1.13 -6.17
C CYS A 123 -18.85 -1.08 -5.18
N VAL A 124 -19.14 -2.20 -4.51
CA VAL A 124 -20.17 -2.28 -3.46
C VAL A 124 -19.89 -1.25 -2.38
N GLN A 125 -18.67 -1.18 -1.86
CA GLN A 125 -18.29 -0.24 -0.81
C GLN A 125 -18.52 1.22 -1.25
N LYS A 126 -18.11 1.57 -2.47
CA LYS A 126 -18.31 2.92 -3.03
C LYS A 126 -19.80 3.27 -3.19
N LEU A 127 -20.63 2.35 -3.73
CA LEU A 127 -22.06 2.54 -3.88
C LEU A 127 -22.76 2.73 -2.52
N MET A 128 -22.40 1.92 -1.51
CA MET A 128 -22.94 2.05 -0.16
C MET A 128 -22.53 3.37 0.49
N SER A 129 -21.26 3.76 0.39
CA SER A 129 -20.77 5.01 0.98
C SER A 129 -21.35 6.26 0.32
N ALA A 130 -21.51 6.26 -1.00
CA ALA A 130 -22.15 7.35 -1.72
C ALA A 130 -23.60 7.52 -1.30
N SER A 131 -24.33 6.41 -1.13
CA SER A 131 -25.73 6.45 -0.69
C SER A 131 -25.90 6.99 0.74
N LEU A 132 -24.95 6.70 1.64
CA LEU A 132 -24.94 7.25 2.99
C LEU A 132 -24.71 8.77 2.98
N LYS A 133 -23.75 9.25 2.17
CA LYS A 133 -23.49 10.69 2.03
C LYS A 133 -24.70 11.46 1.50
N THR A 134 -25.39 10.90 0.52
CA THR A 134 -26.62 11.52 -0.03
C THR A 134 -27.73 11.59 1.01
N ALA A 135 -27.92 10.55 1.81
CA ALA A 135 -28.88 10.51 2.89
C ALA A 135 -28.56 11.56 3.98
N THR A 136 -27.29 11.66 4.39
CA THR A 136 -26.84 12.62 5.40
C THR A 136 -26.99 14.07 4.93
N ASN A 137 -26.64 14.36 3.68
CA ASN A 137 -26.81 15.70 3.11
C ASN A 137 -28.31 16.09 3.00
N GLY A 138 -29.17 15.16 2.60
CA GLY A 138 -30.62 15.38 2.56
C GLY A 138 -31.21 15.71 3.92
N TYR A 139 -30.74 15.02 4.97
CA TYR A 139 -31.19 15.29 6.35
C TYR A 139 -30.76 16.67 6.84
N ASN A 140 -29.50 17.06 6.60
CA ASN A 140 -28.97 18.36 7.00
C ASN A 140 -29.70 19.53 6.26
N THR A 141 -29.99 19.36 4.98
CA THR A 141 -30.71 20.37 4.19
C THR A 141 -32.17 20.54 4.69
N ALA A 142 -32.83 19.46 5.06
CA ALA A 142 -34.16 19.50 5.62
C ALA A 142 -34.22 20.19 7.00
N ALA A 143 -33.23 19.89 7.87
CA ALA A 143 -33.09 20.49 9.19
C ALA A 143 -32.85 22.01 9.11
N THR A 144 -32.01 22.48 8.19
CA THR A 144 -31.77 23.92 8.00
C THR A 144 -32.97 24.66 7.48
N ARG A 145 -33.77 24.05 6.60
CA ARG A 145 -35.02 24.66 6.09
C ARG A 145 -36.09 24.75 7.15
N GLY A 146 -36.13 23.85 8.13
CA GLY A 146 -37.09 23.88 9.24
C GLY A 146 -36.85 24.99 10.27
N GLN A 147 -35.64 25.56 10.32
CA GLN A 147 -35.27 26.63 11.24
C GLN A 147 -35.52 28.06 10.68
N GLN A 148 -35.87 28.17 9.41
CA GLN A 148 -36.13 29.46 8.77
C GLN A 148 -37.66 29.82 8.70
N LYS A 149 -38.48 29.14 9.44
CA LYS A 149 -39.92 29.39 9.57
C LYS A 149 -40.24 29.76 11.01
#